data_82ea386a3ba1469ded0fb0cb92eaa580
#
_entry.id   82ea386a3ba1469ded0fb0cb92eaa580
#
_cell.length_a   1.000
_cell.length_b   1.000
_cell.length_c   1.000
_cell.angle_alpha   90.00
_cell.angle_beta   90.00
_cell.angle_gamma   90.00
#
_symmetry.space_group_name_H-M   'P 1'
#
loop_
_entity.id
_entity.type
_entity.pdbx_description
1 polymer ?
#
loop_
_entity_poly.entity_id
_entity_poly.type
_entity_poly.pdbx_seq_one_letter_code
_entity_poly.pdbx_strand_id
1 'polypeptide(L)'
;MKKVKLIYNPMAGNRNFRYYLDQFIEKFQGVGYEVSVFRSAQEGDLDLGVEQVINQDYDLLVVAGGDGSVNEVINAMMKHDIDLPLGIIPAGTANDFAVHLGMPADIETCFDVILEGEVKQVDLGEVNGRYFINVCAGGLLANVSHEIDLEFKNTLGKLGYYLKGIEQLPKFKPIPVEIKTKEQVIEEDIYLFLILNGKSAGGFKKIGKKASITDGQLDLIAVKAQPLHEIALLFIKILQGEHLADENIIYLKDSCFEINCLDQSYSSSSSDVDGEKGPQLPLQIFLHSQALKVVSNISNV
;
A
#
# COMPACT_ATOMS: atom_id res chain seq x y z
N MET A 1 -29.17 -11.83 13.40
CA MET A 1 -29.00 -11.40 12.00
C MET A 1 -27.58 -10.88 11.90
N LYS A 2 -26.82 -11.29 10.88
CA LYS A 2 -25.46 -10.79 10.69
C LYS A 2 -25.50 -9.31 10.29
N LYS A 3 -24.46 -8.55 10.66
CA LYS A 3 -24.39 -7.12 10.35
C LYS A 3 -23.14 -6.81 9.53
N VAL A 4 -23.31 -6.05 8.46
CA VAL A 4 -22.20 -5.54 7.63
C VAL A 4 -22.20 -4.02 7.62
N LYS A 5 -21.01 -3.44 7.78
CA LYS A 5 -20.75 -2.02 7.59
C LYS A 5 -20.04 -1.81 6.26
N LEU A 6 -20.68 -1.11 5.35
CA LEU A 6 -20.06 -0.62 4.12
C LEU A 6 -19.57 0.81 4.32
N ILE A 7 -18.29 1.04 4.09
CA ILE A 7 -17.65 2.36 4.05
C ILE A 7 -17.17 2.60 2.63
N TYR A 8 -17.58 3.70 1.99
CA TYR A 8 -17.14 3.94 0.62
C TYR A 8 -16.76 5.39 0.33
N ASN A 9 -15.76 5.52 -0.56
CA ASN A 9 -15.33 6.80 -1.11
C ASN A 9 -15.98 7.02 -2.47
N PRO A 10 -16.95 7.96 -2.60
CA PRO A 10 -17.66 8.21 -3.85
C PRO A 10 -16.77 8.84 -4.93
N MET A 11 -15.58 9.33 -4.56
CA MET A 11 -14.65 9.99 -5.47
C MET A 11 -13.54 9.04 -5.98
N ALA A 12 -13.51 7.78 -5.52
CA ALA A 12 -12.50 6.81 -5.91
C ALA A 12 -12.58 6.47 -7.42
N GLY A 13 -11.42 6.42 -8.06
CA GLY A 13 -11.27 6.03 -9.47
C GLY A 13 -12.25 6.74 -10.41
N ASN A 14 -13.04 5.96 -11.14
CA ASN A 14 -14.02 6.46 -12.11
C ASN A 14 -15.35 6.92 -11.46
N ARG A 15 -15.42 6.97 -10.12
CA ARG A 15 -16.60 7.38 -9.34
C ARG A 15 -17.86 6.54 -9.63
N ASN A 16 -17.66 5.29 -9.99
CA ASN A 16 -18.75 4.41 -10.44
C ASN A 16 -19.37 3.56 -9.32
N PHE A 17 -18.66 3.30 -8.20
CA PHE A 17 -19.17 2.44 -7.12
C PHE A 17 -20.57 2.84 -6.64
N ARG A 18 -20.90 4.13 -6.58
CA ARG A 18 -22.21 4.64 -6.17
C ARG A 18 -23.38 4.04 -6.98
N TYR A 19 -23.15 3.58 -8.20
CA TYR A 19 -24.20 2.96 -9.04
C TYR A 19 -24.44 1.49 -8.70
N TYR A 20 -23.56 0.88 -7.92
CA TYR A 20 -23.65 -0.51 -7.44
C TYR A 20 -24.18 -0.62 -6.01
N LEU A 21 -24.46 0.51 -5.35
CA LEU A 21 -24.86 0.54 -3.93
C LEU A 21 -26.15 -0.23 -3.68
N ASP A 22 -27.15 -0.08 -4.53
CA ASP A 22 -28.43 -0.78 -4.40
C ASP A 22 -28.25 -2.29 -4.58
N GLN A 23 -27.48 -2.71 -5.57
CA GLN A 23 -27.14 -4.12 -5.79
C GLN A 23 -26.35 -4.73 -4.61
N PHE A 24 -25.42 -3.96 -4.01
CA PHE A 24 -24.73 -4.38 -2.80
C PHE A 24 -25.72 -4.64 -1.67
N ILE A 25 -26.62 -3.70 -1.42
CA ILE A 25 -27.63 -3.81 -0.36
C ILE A 25 -28.53 -5.02 -0.60
N GLU A 26 -29.11 -5.16 -1.79
CA GLU A 26 -29.97 -6.26 -2.18
C GLU A 26 -29.29 -7.61 -1.97
N LYS A 27 -28.05 -7.75 -2.45
CA LYS A 27 -27.29 -9.00 -2.39
C LYS A 27 -26.97 -9.43 -0.95
N PHE A 28 -26.50 -8.48 -0.11
CA PHE A 28 -26.18 -8.77 1.29
C PHE A 28 -27.42 -9.04 2.14
N GLN A 29 -28.50 -8.29 1.92
CA GLN A 29 -29.80 -8.56 2.57
C GLN A 29 -30.38 -9.91 2.15
N GLY A 30 -30.23 -10.29 0.88
CA GLY A 30 -30.68 -11.58 0.34
C GLY A 30 -30.07 -12.80 1.06
N VAL A 31 -28.88 -12.65 1.64
CA VAL A 31 -28.20 -13.70 2.45
C VAL A 31 -28.27 -13.43 3.95
N GLY A 32 -29.14 -12.50 4.40
CA GLY A 32 -29.47 -12.29 5.81
C GLY A 32 -28.60 -11.29 6.58
N TYR A 33 -27.88 -10.40 5.90
CA TYR A 33 -27.18 -9.29 6.55
C TYR A 33 -28.10 -8.08 6.75
N GLU A 34 -27.96 -7.41 7.89
CA GLU A 34 -28.36 -6.03 8.09
C GLU A 34 -27.24 -5.13 7.54
N VAL A 35 -27.55 -4.26 6.58
CA VAL A 35 -26.57 -3.42 5.89
C VAL A 35 -26.60 -2.00 6.43
N SER A 36 -25.46 -1.52 6.94
CA SER A 36 -25.25 -0.12 7.30
C SER A 36 -24.23 0.51 6.37
N VAL A 37 -24.49 1.72 5.89
CA VAL A 37 -23.65 2.39 4.89
C VAL A 37 -23.11 3.70 5.44
N PHE A 38 -21.80 3.92 5.26
CA PHE A 38 -21.13 5.19 5.46
C PHE A 38 -20.52 5.67 4.14
N ARG A 39 -20.87 6.88 3.73
CA ARG A 39 -20.34 7.54 2.54
C ARG A 39 -19.44 8.68 2.98
N SER A 40 -18.16 8.67 2.58
CA SER A 40 -17.27 9.80 2.87
C SER A 40 -17.72 11.06 2.09
N ALA A 41 -17.55 12.21 2.70
CA ALA A 41 -17.81 13.52 2.10
C ALA A 41 -16.51 14.23 1.72
N GLN A 42 -15.44 14.00 2.48
CA GLN A 42 -14.12 14.59 2.30
C GLN A 42 -13.02 13.60 2.70
N GLU A 43 -11.80 13.98 2.48
CA GLU A 43 -10.61 13.23 2.91
C GLU A 43 -10.55 13.15 4.44
N GLY A 44 -10.17 12.00 4.99
CA GLY A 44 -10.13 11.72 6.43
C GLY A 44 -11.45 11.26 7.05
N ASP A 45 -12.56 11.29 6.30
CA ASP A 45 -13.88 10.90 6.83
C ASP A 45 -14.04 9.39 7.03
N LEU A 46 -13.20 8.56 6.39
CA LEU A 46 -13.37 7.09 6.46
C LEU A 46 -13.11 6.56 7.88
N ASP A 47 -12.26 7.22 8.66
CA ASP A 47 -12.07 6.95 10.10
C ASP A 47 -13.40 7.05 10.87
N LEU A 48 -14.22 8.09 10.60
CA LEU A 48 -15.54 8.25 11.20
C LEU A 48 -16.48 7.09 10.88
N GLY A 49 -16.33 6.50 9.70
CA GLY A 49 -17.09 5.30 9.30
C GLY A 49 -16.68 4.07 10.12
N VAL A 50 -15.39 3.92 10.41
CA VAL A 50 -14.85 2.87 11.28
C VAL A 50 -15.23 3.11 12.73
N GLU A 51 -15.20 4.33 13.23
CA GLU A 51 -15.65 4.66 14.59
C GLU A 51 -17.08 4.19 14.87
N GLN A 52 -17.95 4.18 13.86
CA GLN A 52 -19.35 3.74 14.03
C GLN A 52 -19.51 2.24 14.31
N VAL A 53 -18.46 1.42 14.14
CA VAL A 53 -18.53 -0.01 14.50
C VAL A 53 -18.05 -0.29 15.94
N ILE A 54 -17.46 0.70 16.61
CA ILE A 54 -16.97 0.56 17.98
C ILE A 54 -18.13 0.19 18.92
N ASN A 55 -17.93 -0.86 19.72
CA ASN A 55 -18.94 -1.37 20.65
C ASN A 55 -20.27 -1.76 19.97
N GLN A 56 -20.23 -2.11 18.69
CA GLN A 56 -21.37 -2.63 17.92
C GLN A 56 -21.07 -4.06 17.45
N ASP A 57 -22.13 -4.89 17.36
CA ASP A 57 -22.04 -6.29 16.94
C ASP A 57 -22.04 -6.41 15.41
N TYR A 58 -20.98 -5.91 14.74
CA TYR A 58 -20.77 -6.14 13.33
C TYR A 58 -20.01 -7.44 13.09
N ASP A 59 -20.32 -8.15 12.02
CA ASP A 59 -19.64 -9.39 11.60
C ASP A 59 -18.63 -9.14 10.48
N LEU A 60 -18.81 -8.04 9.75
CA LEU A 60 -18.03 -7.74 8.54
C LEU A 60 -17.94 -6.22 8.33
N LEU A 61 -16.76 -5.74 8.03
CA LEU A 61 -16.50 -4.41 7.50
C LEU A 61 -16.18 -4.52 6.01
N VAL A 62 -16.73 -3.65 5.19
CA VAL A 62 -16.47 -3.61 3.75
C VAL A 62 -16.03 -2.20 3.37
N VAL A 63 -14.89 -2.08 2.68
CA VAL A 63 -14.43 -0.81 2.10
C VAL A 63 -14.53 -0.84 0.59
N ALA A 64 -15.17 0.18 -0.01
CA ALA A 64 -15.14 0.40 -1.45
C ALA A 64 -14.38 1.68 -1.78
N GLY A 65 -13.19 1.53 -2.38
CA GLY A 65 -12.28 2.62 -2.65
C GLY A 65 -11.03 2.21 -3.40
N GLY A 66 -10.09 3.12 -3.56
CA GLY A 66 -8.75 2.86 -4.01
C GLY A 66 -7.79 2.55 -2.86
N ASP A 67 -6.51 2.32 -3.15
CA ASP A 67 -5.49 1.95 -2.15
C ASP A 67 -5.43 2.95 -0.97
N GLY A 68 -5.53 4.27 -1.21
CA GLY A 68 -5.57 5.28 -0.15
C GLY A 68 -6.79 5.12 0.77
N SER A 69 -7.98 4.85 0.21
CA SER A 69 -9.19 4.61 1.02
C SER A 69 -9.08 3.33 1.84
N VAL A 70 -8.50 2.27 1.27
CA VAL A 70 -8.24 1.01 1.97
C VAL A 70 -7.25 1.23 3.10
N ASN A 71 -6.14 1.94 2.84
CA ASN A 71 -5.14 2.26 3.85
C ASN A 71 -5.72 3.11 5.00
N GLU A 72 -6.55 4.13 4.71
CA GLU A 72 -7.22 4.95 5.72
C GLU A 72 -8.12 4.10 6.64
N VAL A 73 -8.95 3.21 6.05
CA VAL A 73 -9.81 2.30 6.83
C VAL A 73 -8.98 1.34 7.68
N ILE A 74 -7.91 0.76 7.16
CA ILE A 74 -7.03 -0.15 7.91
C ILE A 74 -6.34 0.59 9.07
N ASN A 75 -5.80 1.78 8.83
CA ASN A 75 -5.21 2.59 9.91
C ASN A 75 -6.25 2.92 11.00
N ALA A 76 -7.49 3.22 10.61
CA ALA A 76 -8.57 3.46 11.57
C ALA A 76 -8.94 2.18 12.34
N MET A 77 -9.00 1.00 11.67
CA MET A 77 -9.23 -0.28 12.35
C MET A 77 -8.14 -0.56 13.39
N MET A 78 -6.88 -0.36 13.04
CA MET A 78 -5.75 -0.56 13.95
C MET A 78 -5.79 0.43 15.12
N LYS A 79 -6.06 1.70 14.85
CA LYS A 79 -6.19 2.77 15.88
C LYS A 79 -7.27 2.48 16.91
N HIS A 80 -8.37 1.85 16.50
CA HIS A 80 -9.53 1.58 17.34
C HIS A 80 -9.63 0.12 17.81
N ASP A 81 -8.59 -0.70 17.60
CA ASP A 81 -8.55 -2.14 17.96
C ASP A 81 -9.75 -2.93 17.38
N ILE A 82 -10.13 -2.64 16.13
CA ILE A 82 -11.25 -3.31 15.44
C ILE A 82 -10.76 -4.62 14.83
N ASP A 83 -11.18 -5.75 15.41
CA ASP A 83 -10.86 -7.10 14.95
C ASP A 83 -12.00 -7.73 14.11
N LEU A 84 -12.42 -7.05 13.06
CA LEU A 84 -13.41 -7.53 12.11
C LEU A 84 -12.75 -7.99 10.80
N PRO A 85 -13.30 -9.00 10.10
CA PRO A 85 -12.93 -9.28 8.73
C PRO A 85 -13.19 -8.05 7.83
N LEU A 86 -12.23 -7.71 6.97
CA LEU A 86 -12.34 -6.62 6.00
C LEU A 86 -12.54 -7.18 4.60
N GLY A 87 -13.68 -6.89 3.98
CA GLY A 87 -13.93 -7.07 2.55
C GLY A 87 -13.48 -5.83 1.78
N ILE A 88 -12.84 -6.01 0.63
CA ILE A 88 -12.33 -4.90 -0.19
C ILE A 88 -12.96 -4.93 -1.57
N ILE A 89 -13.56 -3.81 -1.97
CA ILE A 89 -14.10 -3.59 -3.31
C ILE A 89 -13.17 -2.59 -4.02
N PRO A 90 -12.40 -3.04 -5.03
CA PRO A 90 -11.42 -2.21 -5.73
C PRO A 90 -12.11 -1.18 -6.64
N ALA A 91 -12.27 0.03 -6.17
CA ALA A 91 -12.88 1.12 -6.92
C ALA A 91 -11.88 2.22 -7.35
N GLY A 92 -10.59 2.05 -7.09
CA GLY A 92 -9.50 2.95 -7.46
C GLY A 92 -8.87 2.63 -8.81
N THR A 93 -7.70 3.21 -9.07
CA THR A 93 -6.95 3.04 -10.32
C THR A 93 -5.94 1.89 -10.28
N ALA A 94 -5.17 1.74 -9.20
CA ALA A 94 -4.15 0.70 -9.05
C ALA A 94 -4.70 -0.52 -8.31
N ASN A 95 -5.27 -0.32 -7.12
CA ASN A 95 -5.86 -1.35 -6.26
C ASN A 95 -4.87 -2.49 -5.97
N ASP A 96 -3.61 -2.13 -5.70
CA ASP A 96 -2.50 -3.09 -5.58
C ASP A 96 -2.79 -4.12 -4.48
N PHE A 97 -3.30 -3.69 -3.32
CA PHE A 97 -3.62 -4.59 -2.21
C PHE A 97 -4.80 -5.53 -2.54
N ALA A 98 -5.86 -5.02 -3.15
CA ALA A 98 -7.00 -5.84 -3.57
C ALA A 98 -6.59 -6.92 -4.58
N VAL A 99 -5.65 -6.58 -5.50
CA VAL A 99 -5.07 -7.56 -6.45
C VAL A 99 -4.30 -8.65 -5.71
N HIS A 100 -3.55 -8.33 -4.64
CA HIS A 100 -2.86 -9.34 -3.82
C HIS A 100 -3.83 -10.31 -3.16
N LEU A 101 -5.01 -9.84 -2.78
CA LEU A 101 -6.07 -10.67 -2.19
C LEU A 101 -6.90 -11.45 -3.22
N GLY A 102 -6.57 -11.33 -4.52
CA GLY A 102 -7.31 -11.98 -5.62
C GLY A 102 -8.70 -11.40 -5.84
N MET A 103 -8.92 -10.16 -5.42
CA MET A 103 -10.20 -9.50 -5.68
C MET A 103 -10.37 -9.24 -7.18
N PRO A 104 -11.54 -9.58 -7.75
CA PRO A 104 -11.83 -9.31 -9.16
C PRO A 104 -11.86 -7.82 -9.46
N ALA A 105 -11.60 -7.45 -10.72
CA ALA A 105 -11.76 -6.07 -11.17
C ALA A 105 -13.23 -5.65 -11.33
N ASP A 106 -14.12 -6.62 -11.50
CA ASP A 106 -15.54 -6.41 -11.60
C ASP A 106 -16.18 -6.26 -10.21
N ILE A 107 -16.90 -5.17 -10.01
CA ILE A 107 -17.46 -4.80 -8.71
C ILE A 107 -18.52 -5.80 -8.23
N GLU A 108 -19.40 -6.28 -9.12
CA GLU A 108 -20.46 -7.21 -8.74
C GLU A 108 -19.89 -8.57 -8.32
N THR A 109 -18.87 -9.06 -9.03
CA THR A 109 -18.17 -10.29 -8.67
C THR A 109 -17.44 -10.17 -7.32
N CYS A 110 -17.00 -8.94 -6.94
CA CYS A 110 -16.42 -8.72 -5.61
C CYS A 110 -17.42 -9.02 -4.49
N PHE A 111 -18.71 -8.77 -4.71
CA PHE A 111 -19.72 -9.05 -3.69
C PHE A 111 -19.81 -10.56 -3.40
N ASP A 112 -19.72 -11.39 -4.45
CA ASP A 112 -19.71 -12.86 -4.28
C ASP A 112 -18.47 -13.30 -3.53
N VAL A 113 -17.30 -12.77 -3.90
CA VAL A 113 -16.05 -13.07 -3.20
C VAL A 113 -16.11 -12.66 -1.73
N ILE A 114 -16.71 -11.51 -1.40
CA ILE A 114 -16.82 -11.07 0.00
C ILE A 114 -17.78 -11.98 0.80
N LEU A 115 -18.82 -12.48 0.17
CA LEU A 115 -19.81 -13.35 0.84
C LEU A 115 -19.36 -14.80 0.97
N GLU A 116 -18.58 -15.32 0.02
CA GLU A 116 -18.21 -16.73 -0.11
C GLU A 116 -16.71 -17.00 0.15
N GLY A 117 -15.89 -15.95 0.16
CA GLY A 117 -14.44 -16.06 0.31
C GLY A 117 -13.99 -16.47 1.71
N GLU A 118 -12.74 -16.87 1.81
CA GLU A 118 -12.13 -17.24 3.08
C GLU A 118 -11.57 -16.01 3.80
N VAL A 119 -11.74 -15.97 5.12
CA VAL A 119 -11.08 -14.97 5.96
C VAL A 119 -9.64 -15.42 6.22
N LYS A 120 -8.68 -14.60 5.84
CA LYS A 120 -7.24 -14.81 6.06
C LYS A 120 -6.64 -13.71 6.90
N GLN A 121 -5.62 -14.07 7.65
CA GLN A 121 -4.80 -13.10 8.36
C GLN A 121 -3.61 -12.71 7.51
N VAL A 122 -3.36 -11.40 7.41
CA VAL A 122 -2.24 -10.83 6.65
C VAL A 122 -1.41 -9.92 7.53
N ASP A 123 -0.17 -9.76 7.13
CA ASP A 123 0.79 -8.92 7.78
C ASP A 123 0.56 -7.44 7.41
N LEU A 124 0.89 -6.54 8.33
CA LEU A 124 0.92 -5.09 8.09
C LEU A 124 2.29 -4.53 8.44
N GLY A 125 2.80 -3.63 7.60
CA GLY A 125 3.94 -2.80 7.96
C GLY A 125 3.50 -1.58 8.77
N GLU A 126 4.35 -1.11 9.68
CA GLU A 126 4.20 0.14 10.42
C GLU A 126 5.48 0.95 10.28
N VAL A 127 5.35 2.25 10.05
CA VAL A 127 6.44 3.23 10.08
C VAL A 127 6.09 4.38 11.00
N ASN A 128 6.85 4.55 12.07
CA ASN A 128 6.67 5.65 13.06
C ASN A 128 5.20 5.83 13.51
N GLY A 129 4.47 4.74 13.77
CA GLY A 129 3.08 4.75 14.23
C GLY A 129 2.02 4.83 13.12
N ARG A 130 2.40 4.78 11.85
CA ARG A 130 1.48 4.72 10.70
C ARG A 130 1.59 3.40 9.98
N TYR A 131 0.47 2.72 9.75
CA TYR A 131 0.43 1.44 9.05
C TYR A 131 0.45 1.63 7.53
N PHE A 132 1.11 0.68 6.84
CA PHE A 132 1.11 0.56 5.39
C PHE A 132 0.81 -0.88 4.96
N ILE A 133 0.10 -1.00 3.85
CA ILE A 133 -0.36 -2.27 3.29
C ILE A 133 0.51 -2.77 2.14
N ASN A 134 1.12 -1.85 1.39
CA ASN A 134 1.93 -2.17 0.22
C ASN A 134 3.39 -1.75 0.39
N VAL A 135 3.66 -0.47 0.66
CA VAL A 135 5.03 0.06 0.60
C VAL A 135 5.25 1.29 1.48
N CYS A 136 6.42 1.32 2.13
CA CYS A 136 7.05 2.55 2.62
C CYS A 136 8.28 2.85 1.76
N ALA A 137 8.35 4.04 1.18
CA ALA A 137 9.42 4.46 0.30
C ALA A 137 10.11 5.72 0.79
N GLY A 138 11.38 5.91 0.43
CA GLY A 138 12.10 7.13 0.74
C GLY A 138 13.17 7.45 -0.30
N GLY A 139 13.76 8.63 -0.17
CA GLY A 139 14.73 9.14 -1.12
C GLY A 139 14.05 9.79 -2.33
N LEU A 140 14.55 9.49 -3.52
CA LEU A 140 14.10 10.09 -4.78
C LEU A 140 12.59 10.01 -4.99
N LEU A 141 11.98 8.87 -4.68
CA LEU A 141 10.55 8.64 -4.95
C LEU A 141 9.63 9.48 -4.06
N ALA A 142 10.02 9.75 -2.83
CA ALA A 142 9.23 10.58 -1.93
C ALA A 142 9.12 12.03 -2.41
N ASN A 143 10.16 12.56 -3.05
CA ASN A 143 10.15 13.91 -3.59
C ASN A 143 9.38 14.02 -4.93
N VAL A 144 9.45 12.98 -5.76
CA VAL A 144 8.81 12.96 -7.09
C VAL A 144 7.31 12.75 -6.99
N SER A 145 6.82 11.98 -6.02
CA SER A 145 5.37 11.72 -5.85
C SER A 145 4.57 12.98 -5.54
N HIS A 146 5.20 13.98 -4.91
CA HIS A 146 4.55 15.23 -4.51
C HIS A 146 4.66 16.38 -5.52
N GLU A 147 5.60 16.32 -6.47
CA GLU A 147 5.85 17.40 -7.44
C GLU A 147 5.21 17.19 -8.81
N ILE A 148 4.69 15.99 -9.11
CA ILE A 148 4.11 15.70 -10.42
C ILE A 148 2.61 15.95 -10.43
N ASP A 149 2.22 16.91 -11.26
CA ASP A 149 0.84 17.34 -11.49
C ASP A 149 -0.07 16.15 -11.88
N LEU A 150 -1.24 16.06 -11.27
CA LEU A 150 -2.27 15.03 -11.50
C LEU A 150 -2.69 14.93 -12.98
N GLU A 151 -2.61 16.05 -13.74
CA GLU A 151 -2.90 16.06 -15.19
C GLU A 151 -1.91 15.22 -16.00
N PHE A 152 -0.66 15.12 -15.56
CA PHE A 152 0.38 14.35 -16.26
C PHE A 152 0.21 12.84 -16.06
N LYS A 153 -0.29 12.41 -14.90
CA LYS A 153 -0.64 11.01 -14.64
C LYS A 153 -1.72 10.50 -15.61
N ASN A 154 -2.63 11.37 -16.02
CA ASN A 154 -3.77 11.01 -16.86
C ASN A 154 -3.46 10.99 -18.37
N THR A 155 -2.48 11.76 -18.83
CA THR A 155 -2.22 11.97 -20.27
C THR A 155 -1.23 10.97 -20.87
N LEU A 156 -0.18 10.56 -20.15
CA LEU A 156 0.90 9.69 -20.64
C LEU A 156 0.93 8.31 -19.95
N GLY A 157 0.02 8.06 -19.02
CA GLY A 157 -0.02 6.83 -18.24
C GLY A 157 1.23 6.63 -17.36
N LYS A 158 1.32 5.45 -16.74
CA LYS A 158 2.41 5.09 -15.81
C LYS A 158 3.80 5.22 -16.44
N LEU A 159 3.96 4.90 -17.71
CA LEU A 159 5.27 4.94 -18.39
C LEU A 159 5.81 6.37 -18.54
N GLY A 160 4.96 7.34 -18.86
CA GLY A 160 5.35 8.75 -18.95
C GLY A 160 5.79 9.34 -17.61
N TYR A 161 5.15 8.93 -16.53
CA TYR A 161 5.53 9.28 -15.15
C TYR A 161 6.96 8.81 -14.84
N TYR A 162 7.30 7.56 -15.18
CA TYR A 162 8.62 7.00 -14.93
C TYR A 162 9.71 7.62 -15.80
N LEU A 163 9.41 7.89 -17.08
CA LEU A 163 10.35 8.58 -17.97
C LEU A 163 10.70 9.99 -17.47
N LYS A 164 9.71 10.73 -16.95
CA LYS A 164 9.94 12.04 -16.35
C LYS A 164 10.75 11.95 -15.05
N GLY A 165 10.55 10.90 -14.26
CA GLY A 165 11.39 10.59 -13.10
C GLY A 165 12.86 10.41 -13.51
N ILE A 166 13.12 9.66 -14.57
CA ILE A 166 14.48 9.44 -15.10
C ILE A 166 15.11 10.74 -15.60
N GLU A 167 14.38 11.63 -16.24
CA GLU A 167 14.90 12.95 -16.67
C GLU A 167 15.29 13.85 -15.50
N GLN A 168 14.67 13.67 -14.35
CA GLN A 168 14.99 14.42 -13.12
C GLN A 168 16.19 13.85 -12.35
N LEU A 169 16.55 12.58 -12.57
CA LEU A 169 17.63 11.89 -11.86
C LEU A 169 18.96 12.67 -11.77
N PRO A 170 19.43 13.40 -12.82
CA PRO A 170 20.67 14.17 -12.73
C PRO A 170 20.66 15.29 -11.67
N LYS A 171 19.47 15.69 -11.21
CA LYS A 171 19.29 16.74 -10.19
C LYS A 171 19.31 16.19 -8.77
N PHE A 172 19.18 14.88 -8.62
CA PHE A 172 19.11 14.24 -7.32
C PHE A 172 20.49 13.79 -6.84
N LYS A 173 20.76 14.11 -5.61
CA LYS A 173 21.96 13.64 -4.91
C LYS A 173 21.62 12.36 -4.15
N PRO A 174 22.54 11.40 -4.09
CA PRO A 174 22.37 10.24 -3.23
C PRO A 174 22.29 10.69 -1.77
N ILE A 175 21.58 9.92 -0.98
CA ILE A 175 21.39 10.15 0.45
C ILE A 175 22.26 9.14 1.19
N PRO A 176 23.21 9.57 2.03
CA PRO A 176 23.97 8.67 2.88
C PRO A 176 23.08 8.16 4.01
N VAL A 177 22.83 6.86 4.04
CA VAL A 177 21.96 6.23 5.02
C VAL A 177 22.66 5.12 5.78
N GLU A 178 22.22 4.93 7.03
CA GLU A 178 22.46 3.74 7.81
C GLU A 178 21.16 2.94 7.84
N ILE A 179 21.20 1.69 7.36
CA ILE A 179 20.09 0.74 7.38
C ILE A 179 20.43 -0.33 8.41
N LYS A 180 19.63 -0.42 9.47
CA LYS A 180 19.75 -1.46 10.50
C LYS A 180 18.64 -2.49 10.38
N THR A 181 19.03 -3.74 10.51
CA THR A 181 18.15 -4.89 10.70
C THR A 181 18.48 -5.56 12.04
N LYS A 182 17.81 -6.64 12.37
CA LYS A 182 18.18 -7.44 13.56
C LYS A 182 19.57 -8.03 13.51
N GLU A 183 20.07 -8.31 12.29
CA GLU A 183 21.31 -9.07 12.10
C GLU A 183 22.49 -8.22 11.65
N GLN A 184 22.24 -7.08 11.00
CA GLN A 184 23.33 -6.30 10.39
C GLN A 184 23.02 -4.81 10.31
N VAL A 185 24.09 -4.03 10.15
CA VAL A 185 24.05 -2.60 9.87
C VAL A 185 24.77 -2.36 8.56
N ILE A 186 24.19 -1.61 7.66
CA ILE A 186 24.74 -1.24 6.36
C ILE A 186 24.75 0.28 6.27
N GLU A 187 25.92 0.87 5.96
CA GLU A 187 26.04 2.27 5.59
C GLU A 187 26.29 2.35 4.07
N GLU A 188 25.46 3.11 3.37
CA GLU A 188 25.54 3.23 1.91
C GLU A 188 24.95 4.55 1.43
N ASP A 189 25.48 5.05 0.31
CA ASP A 189 24.87 6.14 -0.44
C ASP A 189 23.81 5.58 -1.38
N ILE A 190 22.55 5.94 -1.16
CA ILE A 190 21.42 5.43 -1.95
C ILE A 190 20.63 6.55 -2.64
N TYR A 191 20.03 6.25 -3.78
CA TYR A 191 19.07 7.14 -4.41
C TYR A 191 17.66 6.98 -3.84
N LEU A 192 17.27 5.75 -3.54
CA LEU A 192 15.95 5.43 -3.00
C LEU A 192 15.96 4.11 -2.23
N PHE A 193 15.00 3.95 -1.36
CA PHE A 193 14.65 2.65 -0.80
C PHE A 193 13.14 2.43 -0.88
N LEU A 194 12.76 1.15 -0.90
CA LEU A 194 11.41 0.64 -0.80
C LEU A 194 11.39 -0.42 0.29
N ILE A 195 10.44 -0.35 1.19
CA ILE A 195 10.13 -1.43 2.13
C ILE A 195 8.74 -1.93 1.77
N LEU A 196 8.69 -3.16 1.30
CA LEU A 196 7.52 -3.77 0.70
C LEU A 196 6.92 -4.80 1.64
N ASN A 197 5.61 -4.76 1.81
CA ASN A 197 4.83 -5.81 2.44
C ASN A 197 4.32 -6.82 1.40
N GLY A 198 4.04 -6.39 0.17
CA GLY A 198 3.52 -7.22 -0.91
C GLY A 198 4.32 -7.15 -2.21
N LYS A 199 3.92 -7.97 -3.20
CA LYS A 199 4.64 -8.17 -4.47
C LYS A 199 4.61 -6.96 -5.41
N SER A 200 3.61 -6.09 -5.29
CA SER A 200 3.44 -4.91 -6.13
C SER A 200 3.33 -3.64 -5.32
N ALA A 201 3.85 -2.56 -5.87
CA ALA A 201 3.71 -1.21 -5.33
C ALA A 201 3.73 -0.19 -6.46
N GLY A 202 2.89 0.84 -6.38
CA GLY A 202 2.82 1.90 -7.37
C GLY A 202 2.51 1.41 -8.79
N GLY A 203 1.90 0.22 -8.91
CA GLY A 203 1.58 -0.43 -10.18
C GLY A 203 2.73 -1.22 -10.82
N PHE A 204 3.88 -1.36 -10.16
CA PHE A 204 4.92 -2.30 -10.54
C PHE A 204 4.62 -3.68 -9.95
N LYS A 205 4.11 -4.58 -10.78
CA LYS A 205 3.65 -5.91 -10.35
C LYS A 205 4.76 -6.88 -9.92
N LYS A 206 6.03 -6.55 -10.19
CA LYS A 206 7.17 -7.45 -9.96
C LYS A 206 8.26 -6.83 -9.09
N ILE A 207 8.01 -5.68 -8.49
CA ILE A 207 9.05 -4.99 -7.70
C ILE A 207 9.41 -5.76 -6.44
N GLY A 208 8.42 -6.30 -5.74
CA GLY A 208 8.59 -7.18 -4.59
C GLY A 208 8.40 -8.65 -4.95
N LYS A 209 9.10 -9.15 -5.99
CA LYS A 209 8.89 -10.53 -6.51
C LYS A 209 8.94 -11.62 -5.44
N LYS A 210 9.70 -11.40 -4.36
CA LYS A 210 9.86 -12.34 -3.25
C LYS A 210 9.03 -11.98 -2.01
N ALA A 211 8.37 -10.82 -2.01
CA ALA A 211 7.56 -10.38 -0.89
C ALA A 211 6.27 -11.18 -0.79
N SER A 212 5.79 -11.35 0.43
CA SER A 212 4.54 -12.03 0.76
C SER A 212 3.88 -11.35 1.93
N ILE A 213 2.58 -11.09 1.84
CA ILE A 213 1.80 -10.48 2.92
C ILE A 213 1.50 -11.44 4.08
N THR A 214 2.12 -12.61 4.13
CA THR A 214 1.85 -13.67 5.13
C THR A 214 3.10 -14.38 5.62
N ASP A 215 4.31 -13.95 5.24
CA ASP A 215 5.55 -14.64 5.61
C ASP A 215 6.24 -14.08 6.87
N GLY A 216 5.64 -13.07 7.50
CA GLY A 216 6.18 -12.44 8.72
C GLY A 216 7.42 -11.59 8.46
N GLN A 217 7.64 -11.13 7.22
CA GLN A 217 8.81 -10.36 6.83
C GLN A 217 8.44 -9.19 5.90
N LEU A 218 9.21 -8.13 5.97
CA LEU A 218 9.21 -7.03 5.01
C LEU A 218 10.43 -7.17 4.10
N ASP A 219 10.27 -6.78 2.84
CA ASP A 219 11.32 -6.81 1.83
C ASP A 219 11.88 -5.41 1.59
N LEU A 220 13.12 -5.14 2.01
CA LEU A 220 13.80 -3.89 1.69
C LEU A 220 14.54 -4.01 0.37
N ILE A 221 14.33 -3.05 -0.51
CA ILE A 221 15.06 -2.84 -1.76
C ILE A 221 15.64 -1.43 -1.73
N ALA A 222 16.97 -1.29 -1.73
CA ALA A 222 17.58 0.03 -1.85
C ALA A 222 18.47 0.08 -3.10
N VAL A 223 18.41 1.20 -3.82
CA VAL A 223 19.20 1.46 -5.02
C VAL A 223 20.38 2.31 -4.65
N LYS A 224 21.60 1.74 -4.76
CA LYS A 224 22.84 2.42 -4.48
C LYS A 224 23.10 3.58 -5.44
N ALA A 225 23.90 4.52 -5.01
CA ALA A 225 24.42 5.59 -5.87
C ALA A 225 25.24 5.00 -7.02
N GLN A 226 24.87 5.33 -8.25
CA GLN A 226 25.48 4.78 -9.46
C GLN A 226 25.36 5.76 -10.62
N PRO A 227 26.16 5.60 -11.71
CA PRO A 227 26.03 6.43 -12.89
C PRO A 227 24.66 6.34 -13.56
N LEU A 228 24.19 7.45 -14.15
CA LEU A 228 22.85 7.57 -14.72
C LEU A 228 22.51 6.47 -15.76
N HIS A 229 23.50 6.05 -16.56
CA HIS A 229 23.27 5.00 -17.56
C HIS A 229 22.98 3.64 -16.93
N GLU A 230 23.56 3.35 -15.76
CA GLU A 230 23.27 2.11 -15.01
C GLU A 230 21.89 2.13 -14.39
N ILE A 231 21.40 3.30 -13.95
CA ILE A 231 20.01 3.44 -13.46
C ILE A 231 19.02 3.12 -14.58
N ALA A 232 19.28 3.56 -15.81
CA ALA A 232 18.43 3.23 -16.96
C ALA A 232 18.39 1.72 -17.24
N LEU A 233 19.53 1.04 -17.13
CA LEU A 233 19.60 -0.43 -17.27
C LEU A 233 18.87 -1.14 -16.11
N LEU A 234 19.05 -0.65 -14.89
CA LEU A 234 18.36 -1.16 -13.70
C LEU A 234 16.82 -1.04 -13.87
N PHE A 235 16.34 0.07 -14.43
CA PHE A 235 14.91 0.25 -14.68
C PHE A 235 14.35 -0.85 -15.62
N ILE A 236 15.10 -1.22 -16.66
CA ILE A 236 14.73 -2.34 -17.54
C ILE A 236 14.67 -3.66 -16.73
N LYS A 237 15.65 -3.93 -15.88
CA LYS A 237 15.65 -5.11 -14.99
C LYS A 237 14.45 -5.12 -14.03
N ILE A 238 14.05 -3.95 -13.50
CA ILE A 238 12.84 -3.82 -12.66
C ILE A 238 11.60 -4.25 -13.45
N LEU A 239 11.41 -3.77 -14.67
CA LEU A 239 10.28 -4.14 -15.52
C LEU A 239 10.25 -5.65 -15.83
N GLN A 240 11.40 -6.28 -15.95
CA GLN A 240 11.55 -7.72 -16.18
C GLN A 240 11.41 -8.54 -14.87
N GLY A 241 11.58 -7.91 -13.71
CA GLY A 241 11.60 -8.57 -12.40
C GLY A 241 12.93 -9.27 -12.12
N GLU A 242 14.04 -8.78 -12.69
CA GLU A 242 15.40 -9.33 -12.56
C GLU A 242 16.33 -8.46 -11.73
N HIS A 243 15.82 -7.35 -11.18
CA HIS A 243 16.60 -6.33 -10.47
C HIS A 243 17.17 -6.82 -9.14
N LEU A 244 16.57 -7.80 -8.46
CA LEU A 244 17.04 -8.26 -7.15
C LEU A 244 18.42 -8.96 -7.18
N ALA A 245 18.91 -9.31 -8.35
CA ALA A 245 20.23 -9.89 -8.54
C ALA A 245 21.29 -8.85 -8.98
N ASP A 246 20.94 -7.57 -9.10
CA ASP A 246 21.83 -6.51 -9.51
C ASP A 246 22.75 -6.11 -8.35
N GLU A 247 24.05 -5.89 -8.63
CA GLU A 247 25.06 -5.51 -7.62
C GLU A 247 24.83 -4.13 -7.00
N ASN A 248 24.06 -3.29 -7.71
CA ASN A 248 23.67 -1.95 -7.25
C ASN A 248 22.36 -1.95 -6.46
N ILE A 249 21.81 -3.13 -6.16
CA ILE A 249 20.63 -3.32 -5.31
C ILE A 249 21.07 -3.92 -3.98
N ILE A 250 20.67 -3.28 -2.89
CA ILE A 250 20.64 -3.91 -1.57
C ILE A 250 19.24 -4.54 -1.42
N TYR A 251 19.21 -5.86 -1.23
CA TYR A 251 17.98 -6.59 -0.92
C TYR A 251 18.10 -7.28 0.42
N LEU A 252 17.19 -6.96 1.35
CA LEU A 252 17.15 -7.53 2.69
C LEU A 252 15.73 -7.96 3.02
N LYS A 253 15.61 -8.98 3.86
CA LYS A 253 14.35 -9.38 4.52
C LYS A 253 14.51 -9.32 6.02
N ASP A 254 13.60 -8.66 6.70
CA ASP A 254 13.51 -8.65 8.17
C ASP A 254 12.09 -8.25 8.59
N SER A 255 11.75 -8.47 9.86
CA SER A 255 10.52 -7.96 10.47
C SER A 255 10.68 -6.57 11.09
N CYS A 256 11.89 -6.00 11.10
CA CYS A 256 12.13 -4.62 11.51
C CYS A 256 13.29 -4.00 10.74
N PHE A 257 13.15 -2.70 10.47
CA PHE A 257 14.19 -1.86 9.88
C PHE A 257 14.26 -0.54 10.62
N GLU A 258 15.48 -0.01 10.79
CA GLU A 258 15.70 1.37 11.18
C GLU A 258 16.51 2.03 10.06
N ILE A 259 16.03 3.18 9.56
CA ILE A 259 16.72 3.92 8.50
C ILE A 259 17.06 5.31 9.03
N ASN A 260 18.33 5.54 9.18
CA ASN A 260 18.90 6.81 9.65
C ASN A 260 19.57 7.53 8.49
N CYS A 261 19.43 8.84 8.44
CA CYS A 261 20.23 9.66 7.54
C CYS A 261 21.54 10.06 8.22
N LEU A 262 22.68 9.83 7.57
CA LEU A 262 23.99 10.18 8.10
C LEU A 262 24.38 11.65 7.85
N ASP A 263 23.65 12.35 6.97
CA ASP A 263 23.83 13.78 6.70
C ASP A 263 22.60 14.57 7.13
N GLN A 264 22.78 15.46 8.09
CA GLN A 264 21.70 16.29 8.63
C GLN A 264 20.99 17.17 7.59
N SER A 265 21.63 17.46 6.46
CA SER A 265 21.01 18.24 5.38
C SER A 265 19.82 17.54 4.72
N TYR A 266 19.72 16.22 4.87
CA TYR A 266 18.61 15.38 4.36
C TYR A 266 17.64 14.92 5.44
N SER A 267 17.82 15.32 6.71
CA SER A 267 16.95 14.88 7.83
C SER A 267 15.47 15.29 7.66
N SER A 268 15.20 16.31 6.84
CA SER A 268 13.84 16.76 6.53
C SER A 268 13.19 15.98 5.36
N SER A 269 13.88 15.00 4.77
CA SER A 269 13.31 14.18 3.70
C SER A 269 12.16 13.34 4.24
N SER A 270 10.95 13.55 3.70
CA SER A 270 9.77 12.77 4.03
C SER A 270 9.82 11.42 3.33
N SER A 271 9.23 10.40 3.94
CA SER A 271 8.91 9.15 3.26
C SER A 271 7.60 9.28 2.48
N ASP A 272 7.32 8.29 1.66
CA ASP A 272 6.03 8.02 1.04
C ASP A 272 5.49 6.72 1.64
N VAL A 273 4.24 6.73 2.05
CA VAL A 273 3.57 5.58 2.66
C VAL A 273 2.30 5.29 1.87
N ASP A 274 2.31 4.22 1.10
CA ASP A 274 1.22 3.82 0.19
C ASP A 274 0.76 4.95 -0.77
N GLY A 275 1.69 5.80 -1.22
CA GLY A 275 1.42 6.91 -2.14
C GLY A 275 1.05 8.23 -1.47
N GLU A 276 1.09 8.31 -0.16
CA GLU A 276 0.86 9.53 0.63
C GLU A 276 2.12 9.96 1.38
N LYS A 277 2.19 11.25 1.72
CA LYS A 277 3.31 11.78 2.49
C LYS A 277 3.39 11.12 3.87
N GLY A 278 4.52 10.47 4.13
CA GLY A 278 4.83 9.79 5.38
C GLY A 278 5.74 10.60 6.32
N PRO A 279 6.20 9.98 7.42
CA PRO A 279 7.11 10.57 8.38
C PRO A 279 8.48 10.91 7.76
N GLN A 280 9.20 11.79 8.43
CA GLN A 280 10.59 12.14 8.08
C GLN A 280 11.57 11.14 8.69
N LEU A 281 12.78 11.06 8.10
CA LEU A 281 13.89 10.33 8.70
C LEU A 281 14.24 10.91 10.10
N PRO A 282 14.59 10.06 11.08
CA PRO A 282 14.77 8.61 10.99
C PRO A 282 13.46 7.83 10.97
N LEU A 283 13.47 6.67 10.31
CA LEU A 283 12.31 5.79 10.24
C LEU A 283 12.54 4.54 11.07
N GLN A 284 11.57 4.23 11.94
CA GLN A 284 11.47 2.96 12.62
C GLN A 284 10.31 2.18 11.98
N ILE A 285 10.63 1.02 11.42
CA ILE A 285 9.70 0.23 10.63
C ILE A 285 9.59 -1.16 11.25
N PHE A 286 8.36 -1.58 11.49
CA PHE A 286 8.04 -2.87 12.09
C PHE A 286 7.00 -3.61 11.27
N LEU A 287 7.09 -4.93 11.29
CA LEU A 287 6.05 -5.80 10.80
C LEU A 287 5.16 -6.24 11.95
N HIS A 288 3.86 -6.13 11.76
CA HIS A 288 2.83 -6.74 12.61
C HIS A 288 2.30 -7.98 11.89
N SER A 289 2.78 -9.14 12.33
CA SER A 289 2.42 -10.41 11.71
C SER A 289 0.97 -10.76 11.98
N GLN A 290 0.25 -11.16 10.92
CA GLN A 290 -1.15 -11.60 10.98
C GLN A 290 -2.09 -10.59 11.66
N ALA A 291 -1.80 -9.30 11.51
CA ALA A 291 -2.47 -8.21 12.22
C ALA A 291 -3.85 -7.85 11.65
N LEU A 292 -4.14 -8.21 10.41
CA LEU A 292 -5.40 -7.85 9.74
C LEU A 292 -6.11 -9.09 9.20
N LYS A 293 -7.40 -9.22 9.49
CA LYS A 293 -8.29 -10.21 8.88
C LYS A 293 -8.87 -9.64 7.59
N VAL A 294 -8.68 -10.33 6.47
CA VAL A 294 -9.21 -9.90 5.15
C VAL A 294 -9.96 -11.03 4.49
N VAL A 295 -11.00 -10.69 3.71
CA VAL A 295 -11.65 -11.66 2.84
C VAL A 295 -10.83 -11.79 1.55
N SER A 296 -10.51 -13.02 1.17
CA SER A 296 -9.63 -13.34 0.03
C SER A 296 -10.22 -14.45 -0.83
N ASN A 297 -9.96 -14.38 -2.12
CA ASN A 297 -10.32 -15.41 -3.10
C ASN A 297 -9.14 -16.32 -3.49
N ILE A 298 -8.00 -16.16 -2.85
CA ILE A 298 -6.80 -16.95 -3.18
C ILE A 298 -6.66 -18.09 -2.18
N SER A 299 -6.49 -19.30 -2.69
CA SER A 299 -6.28 -20.52 -1.87
C SER A 299 -4.97 -20.48 -1.06
N ASN A 300 -3.97 -19.69 -1.52
CA ASN A 300 -2.69 -19.47 -0.85
C ASN A 300 -2.27 -17.99 -1.05
N VAL A 301 -2.61 -17.12 -0.09
CA VAL A 301 -2.07 -15.76 0.00
C VAL A 301 -0.69 -15.82 0.61
#